data_b92c024c4ec9348d007ba66d7c68ec0e
#
_entry.id   b92c024c4ec9348d007ba66d7c68ec0e
#
_cell.length_a   1.000
_cell.length_b   1.000
_cell.length_c   1.000
_cell.angle_alpha   90.00
_cell.angle_beta   90.00
_cell.angle_gamma   90.00
#
_symmetry.space_group_name_H-M   'P 1'
#
loop_
_entity.id
_entity.type
_entity.pdbx_description
1 polymer ?
#
loop_
_entity_poly.entity_id
_entity_poly.type
_entity_poly.pdbx_seq_one_letter_code
_entity_poly.pdbx_strand_id
1 'polypeptide(L)'
;MKTIFCITGLAIQGLAMSVQAQTGKPNIVVIMTDQQRADLCGREGFPLEVTPFVDRLAQENVWFNKAYTVMPASSPARCSMFTGRFPSATHVRTNHNIPDISYKQDLVGVLKENGYKTALVGKNHAYLKPADLDFWSEYGHWGKHKKTTPAEKETARFLNQQARGQWLEPSPISLEEQHPTKIVNEALAWIKQQKENPFFVWVSFPEPHNPYQVCEPYYSMFSPDKLPVLKTSRKDLAKKGEKYRILAQLEDASCPNLEQDLPRIRANYIGMIRLIDDQIKRLIESLKASGQYENTIFVVLSDHGDYWGEYGLIRKGAGLSESLARIPMVWAGYHIKNQPAPMDSHVSIADLFPTFCSAIGAEIPAGVQGRSLWPMLTGKAYPKEEFSSMVVQQGFGGAD
;
A
#
# COMPACT_ATOMS: atom_id res chain seq x y z
N MET A 1 -72.19 -38.51 -6.21
CA MET A 1 -70.86 -38.56 -5.60
C MET A 1 -70.01 -37.44 -6.21
N LYS A 2 -69.84 -36.35 -5.47
CA LYS A 2 -68.97 -35.22 -5.92
C LYS A 2 -67.68 -35.23 -5.09
N THR A 3 -66.57 -35.50 -5.71
CA THR A 3 -65.25 -35.51 -5.05
C THR A 3 -64.69 -34.10 -5.05
N ILE A 4 -64.44 -33.56 -3.87
CA ILE A 4 -63.80 -32.23 -3.65
C ILE A 4 -62.30 -32.46 -3.54
N PHE A 5 -61.51 -31.86 -4.43
CA PHE A 5 -60.04 -31.77 -4.31
C PHE A 5 -59.70 -30.54 -3.49
N CYS A 6 -59.10 -30.75 -2.34
CA CYS A 6 -58.46 -29.68 -1.55
C CYS A 6 -57.03 -29.45 -2.08
N ILE A 7 -56.76 -28.25 -2.60
CA ILE A 7 -55.41 -27.80 -2.95
C ILE A 7 -54.85 -27.00 -1.74
N THR A 8 -53.91 -27.62 -1.05
CA THR A 8 -53.11 -26.94 -0.01
C THR A 8 -52.00 -26.11 -0.66
N GLY A 9 -52.19 -24.79 -0.65
CA GLY A 9 -51.14 -23.86 -1.09
C GLY A 9 -50.03 -23.73 -0.02
N LEU A 10 -48.80 -24.14 -0.37
CA LEU A 10 -47.60 -23.81 0.39
C LEU A 10 -47.26 -22.35 0.17
N ALA A 11 -47.39 -21.52 1.20
CA ALA A 11 -46.88 -20.16 1.21
C ALA A 11 -45.36 -20.21 1.47
N ILE A 12 -44.57 -19.90 0.45
CA ILE A 12 -43.11 -19.65 0.58
C ILE A 12 -42.97 -18.25 1.18
N GLN A 13 -42.72 -18.17 2.48
CA GLN A 13 -42.26 -16.93 3.11
C GLN A 13 -40.82 -16.66 2.70
N GLY A 14 -40.66 -15.78 1.72
CA GLY A 14 -39.33 -15.19 1.37
C GLY A 14 -38.87 -14.32 2.54
N LEU A 15 -37.85 -14.73 3.26
CA LEU A 15 -37.10 -13.87 4.15
C LEU A 15 -36.44 -12.77 3.33
N ALA A 16 -37.07 -11.61 3.23
CA ALA A 16 -36.43 -10.38 2.82
C ALA A 16 -35.48 -9.99 3.96
N MET A 17 -34.17 -10.31 3.81
CA MET A 17 -33.16 -9.66 4.63
C MET A 17 -33.23 -8.15 4.32
N SER A 18 -33.81 -7.38 5.23
CA SER A 18 -33.72 -5.93 5.20
C SER A 18 -32.22 -5.57 5.39
N VAL A 19 -31.57 -5.14 4.33
CA VAL A 19 -30.29 -4.42 4.44
C VAL A 19 -30.63 -3.12 5.16
N GLN A 20 -30.45 -3.15 6.47
CA GLN A 20 -30.57 -1.96 7.28
C GLN A 20 -29.42 -1.06 6.86
N ALA A 21 -29.71 0.08 6.22
CA ALA A 21 -28.72 1.08 5.89
C ALA A 21 -28.03 1.47 7.20
N GLN A 22 -26.76 1.08 7.31
CA GLN A 22 -25.94 1.40 8.47
C GLN A 22 -25.71 2.92 8.45
N THR A 23 -26.40 3.64 9.32
CA THR A 23 -26.33 5.12 9.45
C THR A 23 -25.05 5.58 10.18
N GLY A 24 -24.06 4.72 10.29
CA GLY A 24 -22.80 4.97 10.98
C GLY A 24 -21.68 5.44 10.03
N LYS A 25 -20.63 6.00 10.63
CA LYS A 25 -19.39 6.35 9.92
C LYS A 25 -18.75 5.10 9.29
N PRO A 26 -18.17 5.19 8.07
CA PRO A 26 -17.54 4.03 7.42
C PRO A 26 -16.27 3.60 8.14
N ASN A 27 -15.95 2.32 8.08
CA ASN A 27 -14.62 1.84 8.42
C ASN A 27 -13.60 2.32 7.36
N ILE A 28 -12.33 2.37 7.74
CA ILE A 28 -11.24 2.78 6.84
C ILE A 28 -10.12 1.74 6.93
N VAL A 29 -9.75 1.18 5.79
CA VAL A 29 -8.64 0.23 5.64
C VAL A 29 -7.64 0.81 4.64
N VAL A 30 -6.51 1.28 5.15
CA VAL A 30 -5.37 1.71 4.32
C VAL A 30 -4.42 0.54 4.15
N ILE A 31 -4.26 0.07 2.93
CA ILE A 31 -3.38 -1.03 2.56
C ILE A 31 -2.19 -0.42 1.81
N MET A 32 -1.04 -0.41 2.46
CA MET A 32 0.17 0.22 1.94
C MET A 32 1.28 -0.79 1.75
N THR A 33 1.90 -0.79 0.58
CA THR A 33 3.15 -1.49 0.31
C THR A 33 4.33 -0.52 0.46
N ASP A 34 5.52 -1.06 0.70
CA ASP A 34 6.77 -0.28 0.71
C ASP A 34 7.52 -0.49 -0.60
N GLN A 35 7.79 0.60 -1.31
CA GLN A 35 8.65 0.59 -2.49
C GLN A 35 8.05 -0.13 -3.73
N GLN A 36 6.71 -0.16 -3.88
CA GLN A 36 6.07 -0.78 -5.04
C GLN A 36 5.91 0.19 -6.21
N ARG A 37 6.44 -0.18 -7.37
CA ARG A 37 6.24 0.53 -8.65
C ARG A 37 4.77 0.49 -9.09
N ALA A 38 4.30 1.58 -9.69
CA ALA A 38 2.95 1.67 -10.23
C ALA A 38 2.73 0.84 -11.48
N ASP A 39 3.75 0.77 -12.36
CA ASP A 39 3.63 0.23 -13.72
C ASP A 39 3.82 -1.29 -13.85
N LEU A 40 4.06 -2.02 -12.75
CA LEU A 40 4.21 -3.48 -12.74
C LEU A 40 2.87 -4.18 -12.48
N CYS A 41 1.84 -3.83 -13.25
CA CYS A 41 0.50 -4.37 -13.11
C CYS A 41 -0.22 -4.46 -14.48
N GLY A 42 -1.14 -5.42 -14.62
CA GLY A 42 -1.85 -5.67 -15.88
C GLY A 42 -2.70 -4.48 -16.33
N ARG A 43 -3.32 -3.71 -15.42
CA ARG A 43 -4.11 -2.52 -15.75
C ARG A 43 -3.29 -1.40 -16.40
N GLU A 44 -1.97 -1.41 -16.26
CA GLU A 44 -1.05 -0.49 -16.94
C GLU A 44 -0.30 -1.15 -18.12
N GLY A 45 -0.70 -2.35 -18.51
CA GLY A 45 -0.15 -3.07 -19.67
C GLY A 45 1.11 -3.89 -19.38
N PHE A 46 1.45 -4.15 -18.11
CA PHE A 46 2.53 -5.07 -17.80
C PHE A 46 2.14 -6.49 -18.22
N PRO A 47 3.02 -7.22 -18.95
CA PRO A 47 2.62 -8.46 -19.63
C PRO A 47 2.48 -9.68 -18.71
N LEU A 48 2.79 -9.57 -17.43
CA LEU A 48 2.71 -10.65 -16.45
C LEU A 48 1.63 -10.35 -15.40
N GLU A 49 0.92 -11.36 -14.94
CA GLU A 49 -0.14 -11.24 -13.94
C GLU A 49 0.43 -11.07 -12.53
N VAL A 50 0.94 -9.86 -12.23
CA VAL A 50 1.56 -9.53 -10.95
C VAL A 50 0.53 -9.17 -9.90
N THR A 51 -0.51 -8.41 -10.26
CA THR A 51 -1.55 -7.94 -9.33
C THR A 51 -2.98 -8.25 -9.81
N PRO A 52 -3.32 -9.51 -10.13
CA PRO A 52 -4.61 -9.83 -10.77
C PRO A 52 -5.83 -9.47 -9.92
N PHE A 53 -5.72 -9.52 -8.59
CA PHE A 53 -6.82 -9.12 -7.72
C PHE A 53 -6.98 -7.60 -7.65
N VAL A 54 -5.89 -6.86 -7.42
CA VAL A 54 -5.92 -5.39 -7.37
C VAL A 54 -6.27 -4.81 -8.74
N ASP A 55 -5.86 -5.44 -9.85
CA ASP A 55 -6.26 -5.04 -11.21
C ASP A 55 -7.77 -5.16 -11.42
N ARG A 56 -8.38 -6.27 -10.98
CA ARG A 56 -9.84 -6.44 -11.01
C ARG A 56 -10.54 -5.44 -10.08
N LEU A 57 -10.02 -5.24 -8.87
CA LEU A 57 -10.55 -4.26 -7.92
C LEU A 57 -10.56 -2.85 -8.53
N ALA A 58 -9.50 -2.50 -9.26
CA ALA A 58 -9.37 -1.23 -9.97
C ALA A 58 -10.39 -1.07 -11.11
N GLN A 59 -10.64 -2.15 -11.85
CA GLN A 59 -11.65 -2.16 -12.92
C GLN A 59 -13.08 -2.02 -12.39
N GLU A 60 -13.35 -2.54 -11.21
CA GLU A 60 -14.66 -2.48 -10.56
C GLU A 60 -14.89 -1.18 -9.77
N ASN A 61 -13.86 -0.38 -9.53
CA ASN A 61 -13.90 0.78 -8.66
C ASN A 61 -13.17 2.00 -9.26
N VAL A 62 -12.37 2.72 -8.45
CA VAL A 62 -11.61 3.89 -8.89
C VAL A 62 -10.11 3.65 -8.74
N TRP A 63 -9.34 3.95 -9.79
CA TRP A 63 -7.89 4.00 -9.71
C TRP A 63 -7.30 5.19 -10.48
N PHE A 64 -6.11 5.61 -10.07
CA PHE A 64 -5.40 6.75 -10.64
C PHE A 64 -4.14 6.28 -11.36
N ASN A 65 -3.98 6.68 -12.63
CA ASN A 65 -2.74 6.46 -13.39
C ASN A 65 -1.68 7.55 -13.12
N LYS A 66 -2.06 8.65 -12.45
CA LYS A 66 -1.21 9.78 -12.08
C LYS A 66 -1.22 10.01 -10.56
N ALA A 67 -1.05 8.94 -9.79
CA ALA A 67 -0.86 9.03 -8.35
C ALA A 67 0.63 9.07 -8.01
N TYR A 68 1.03 9.97 -7.11
CA TYR A 68 2.43 10.21 -6.80
C TYR A 68 2.68 10.26 -5.29
N THR A 69 3.88 9.83 -4.89
CA THR A 69 4.40 10.16 -3.57
C THR A 69 4.82 11.64 -3.52
N VAL A 70 4.88 12.19 -2.33
CA VAL A 70 5.41 13.56 -2.12
C VAL A 70 6.93 13.61 -2.18
N MET A 71 7.57 12.48 -1.89
CA MET A 71 9.01 12.26 -1.92
C MET A 71 9.29 10.75 -1.99
N PRO A 72 10.17 10.28 -2.87
CA PRO A 72 10.47 8.84 -2.97
C PRO A 72 11.39 8.37 -1.81
N ALA A 73 10.86 8.47 -0.60
CA ALA A 73 11.48 8.00 0.65
C ALA A 73 10.35 7.68 1.65
N SER A 74 10.49 6.58 2.39
CA SER A 74 9.40 6.02 3.20
C SER A 74 8.91 6.98 4.28
N SER A 75 9.81 7.53 5.10
CA SER A 75 9.39 8.38 6.23
C SER A 75 8.73 9.69 5.79
N PRO A 76 9.28 10.45 4.83
CA PRO A 76 8.61 11.63 4.31
C PRO A 76 7.21 11.33 3.73
N ALA A 77 7.09 10.27 2.93
CA ALA A 77 5.83 9.86 2.32
C ALA A 77 4.77 9.50 3.38
N ARG A 78 5.14 8.64 4.34
CA ARG A 78 4.26 8.16 5.41
C ARG A 78 3.84 9.29 6.36
N CYS A 79 4.76 10.18 6.74
CA CYS A 79 4.43 11.37 7.53
C CYS A 79 3.46 12.29 6.77
N SER A 80 3.66 12.46 5.47
CA SER A 80 2.76 13.28 4.64
C SER A 80 1.36 12.68 4.50
N MET A 81 1.24 11.36 4.46
CA MET A 81 -0.06 10.68 4.47
C MET A 81 -0.88 11.03 5.73
N PHE A 82 -0.25 11.01 6.90
CA PHE A 82 -0.93 11.27 8.16
C PHE A 82 -1.19 12.75 8.42
N THR A 83 -0.34 13.64 7.92
CA THR A 83 -0.44 15.09 8.20
C THR A 83 -1.11 15.87 7.08
N GLY A 84 -1.26 15.29 5.89
CA GLY A 84 -1.72 16.01 4.69
C GLY A 84 -0.78 17.16 4.28
N ARG A 85 0.50 17.12 4.68
CA ARG A 85 1.49 18.18 4.45
C ARG A 85 2.68 17.65 3.68
N PHE A 86 3.30 18.50 2.85
CA PHE A 86 4.51 18.14 2.12
C PHE A 86 5.75 18.13 3.03
N PRO A 87 6.82 17.42 2.65
CA PRO A 87 8.05 17.30 3.43
C PRO A 87 8.71 18.65 3.80
N SER A 88 8.54 19.67 2.99
CA SER A 88 8.98 21.03 3.31
C SER A 88 8.26 21.65 4.51
N ALA A 89 7.00 21.28 4.73
CA ALA A 89 6.18 21.74 5.86
C ALA A 89 6.25 20.81 7.07
N THR A 90 6.40 19.50 6.85
CA THR A 90 6.58 18.54 7.95
C THR A 90 8.00 18.55 8.52
N HIS A 91 8.97 19.08 7.77
CA HIS A 91 10.41 19.00 8.04
C HIS A 91 11.00 17.59 8.03
N VAL A 92 10.21 16.54 7.72
CA VAL A 92 10.69 15.17 7.52
C VAL A 92 11.15 15.05 6.06
N ARG A 93 12.46 15.17 5.83
CA ARG A 93 13.08 15.20 4.50
C ARG A 93 13.97 14.00 4.22
N THR A 94 14.15 13.13 5.19
CA THR A 94 14.96 11.91 5.11
C THR A 94 14.32 10.80 5.96
N ASN A 95 14.80 9.57 5.84
CA ASN A 95 14.39 8.47 6.72
C ASN A 95 14.98 8.57 8.15
N HIS A 96 15.83 9.57 8.41
CA HIS A 96 16.62 9.64 9.65
C HIS A 96 16.23 10.80 10.60
N ASN A 97 15.30 11.68 10.20
CA ASN A 97 14.96 12.86 11.01
C ASN A 97 13.52 12.83 11.57
N ILE A 98 13.10 11.65 12.08
CA ILE A 98 11.74 11.45 12.59
C ILE A 98 11.62 11.54 14.14
N PRO A 99 12.66 11.26 14.96
CA PRO A 99 12.48 10.79 16.35
C PRO A 99 11.65 11.68 17.26
N ASP A 100 11.69 12.99 17.07
CA ASP A 100 11.09 13.96 18.01
C ASP A 100 9.93 14.76 17.40
N ILE A 101 9.40 14.29 16.26
CA ILE A 101 8.30 14.98 15.58
C ILE A 101 6.96 14.52 16.17
N SER A 102 6.11 15.47 16.50
CA SER A 102 4.72 15.22 16.86
C SER A 102 3.82 16.28 16.23
N TYR A 103 2.61 15.89 15.88
CA TYR A 103 1.61 16.78 15.31
C TYR A 103 0.34 16.71 16.16
N LYS A 104 -0.18 17.87 16.56
CA LYS A 104 -1.41 17.95 17.37
C LYS A 104 -2.66 17.60 16.55
N GLN A 105 -2.62 17.88 15.26
CA GLN A 105 -3.72 17.64 14.33
C GLN A 105 -3.19 16.82 13.15
N ASP A 106 -3.42 15.53 13.22
CA ASP A 106 -3.14 14.56 12.18
C ASP A 106 -4.34 13.63 11.95
N LEU A 107 -4.22 12.73 10.99
CA LEU A 107 -5.28 11.78 10.66
C LEU A 107 -5.70 10.94 11.87
N VAL A 108 -4.74 10.45 12.67
CA VAL A 108 -5.04 9.59 13.83
C VAL A 108 -5.82 10.37 14.88
N GLY A 109 -5.39 11.62 15.18
CA GLY A 109 -6.07 12.49 16.12
C GLY A 109 -7.52 12.77 15.69
N VAL A 110 -7.72 13.20 14.43
CA VAL A 110 -9.06 13.45 13.89
C VAL A 110 -9.95 12.20 13.94
N LEU A 111 -9.42 11.03 13.60
CA LEU A 111 -10.18 9.78 13.65
C LEU A 111 -10.60 9.44 15.09
N LYS A 112 -9.70 9.55 16.06
CA LYS A 112 -10.01 9.29 17.49
C LYS A 112 -11.06 10.27 18.04
N GLU A 113 -10.95 11.56 17.72
CA GLU A 113 -11.96 12.58 18.07
C GLU A 113 -13.32 12.26 17.45
N ASN A 114 -13.33 11.54 16.34
CA ASN A 114 -14.55 11.09 15.66
C ASN A 114 -15.03 9.68 16.06
N GLY A 115 -14.46 9.11 17.13
CA GLY A 115 -14.91 7.85 17.73
C GLY A 115 -14.35 6.58 17.08
N TYR A 116 -13.34 6.69 16.23
CA TYR A 116 -12.71 5.54 15.59
C TYR A 116 -11.80 4.78 16.55
N LYS A 117 -11.83 3.44 16.46
CA LYS A 117 -10.76 2.58 16.94
C LYS A 117 -9.66 2.52 15.90
N THR A 118 -8.41 2.66 16.34
CA THR A 118 -7.27 2.86 15.43
C THR A 118 -6.22 1.76 15.59
N ALA A 119 -5.69 1.27 14.48
CA ALA A 119 -4.68 0.21 14.49
C ALA A 119 -3.58 0.41 13.45
N LEU A 120 -2.37 -0.02 13.81
CA LEU A 120 -1.28 -0.33 12.89
C LEU A 120 -0.98 -1.83 12.94
N VAL A 121 -0.94 -2.46 11.78
CA VAL A 121 -0.39 -3.81 11.59
C VAL A 121 0.60 -3.76 10.43
N GLY A 122 1.88 -3.87 10.74
CA GLY A 122 2.94 -3.80 9.74
C GLY A 122 3.95 -2.68 9.99
N LYS A 123 4.56 -2.16 8.92
CA LYS A 123 5.62 -1.16 8.99
C LYS A 123 5.08 0.23 9.35
N ASN A 124 5.62 0.83 10.40
CA ASN A 124 5.39 2.22 10.76
C ASN A 124 6.24 3.17 9.89
N HIS A 125 7.47 3.32 10.23
CA HIS A 125 8.44 4.24 9.60
C HIS A 125 7.90 5.68 9.42
N ALA A 126 6.94 6.08 10.27
CA ALA A 126 6.44 7.43 10.47
C ALA A 126 6.73 7.89 11.91
N TYR A 127 6.24 9.05 12.27
CA TYR A 127 6.40 9.62 13.63
C TYR A 127 5.49 8.97 14.69
N LEU A 128 4.54 8.13 14.31
CA LEU A 128 3.58 7.51 15.22
C LEU A 128 4.26 6.59 16.23
N LYS A 129 3.71 6.58 17.43
CA LYS A 129 4.18 5.76 18.56
C LYS A 129 3.08 4.78 19.00
N PRO A 130 3.42 3.68 19.69
CA PRO A 130 2.43 2.71 20.18
C PRO A 130 1.29 3.33 20.99
N ALA A 131 1.55 4.42 21.72
CA ALA A 131 0.55 5.12 22.52
C ALA A 131 -0.48 5.92 21.69
N ASP A 132 -0.18 6.20 20.41
CA ASP A 132 -1.05 6.98 19.55
C ASP A 132 -2.23 6.17 19.01
N LEU A 133 -2.15 4.83 19.01
CA LEU A 133 -3.14 3.93 18.43
C LEU A 133 -3.70 2.96 19.48
N ASP A 134 -4.93 2.47 19.26
CA ASP A 134 -5.56 1.47 20.15
C ASP A 134 -4.93 0.08 19.99
N PHE A 135 -4.37 -0.23 18.81
CA PHE A 135 -3.65 -1.47 18.56
C PHE A 135 -2.39 -1.23 17.75
N TRP A 136 -1.31 -1.91 18.14
CA TRP A 136 0.00 -1.77 17.51
C TRP A 136 0.70 -3.12 17.37
N SER A 137 0.94 -3.52 16.12
CA SER A 137 1.78 -4.67 15.79
C SER A 137 2.75 -4.32 14.69
N GLU A 138 3.98 -3.97 15.08
CA GLU A 138 4.97 -3.41 14.17
C GLU A 138 5.90 -4.47 13.59
N TYR A 139 6.06 -4.38 12.27
CA TYR A 139 7.01 -5.12 11.45
C TYR A 139 7.99 -4.16 10.78
N GLY A 140 9.24 -4.56 10.66
CA GLY A 140 10.23 -3.90 9.83
C GLY A 140 10.73 -4.84 8.73
N HIS A 141 11.68 -4.40 7.93
CA HIS A 141 12.29 -5.23 6.88
C HIS A 141 12.99 -6.47 7.42
N TRP A 142 13.39 -6.44 8.69
CA TRP A 142 14.13 -7.49 9.39
C TRP A 142 13.27 -8.32 10.34
N GLY A 143 11.96 -8.29 10.17
CA GLY A 143 11.03 -9.04 10.97
C GLY A 143 10.15 -8.20 11.90
N LYS A 144 9.33 -8.90 12.67
CA LYS A 144 8.46 -8.28 13.68
C LYS A 144 9.31 -7.66 14.79
N HIS A 145 8.98 -6.44 15.22
CA HIS A 145 9.76 -5.76 16.27
C HIS A 145 9.69 -6.51 17.60
N LYS A 146 8.50 -6.88 18.07
CA LYS A 146 8.32 -7.72 19.26
C LYS A 146 8.15 -9.19 18.85
N LYS A 147 9.26 -9.92 18.81
CA LYS A 147 9.30 -11.34 18.47
C LYS A 147 8.88 -12.20 19.65
N THR A 148 7.81 -12.94 19.51
CA THR A 148 7.22 -13.76 20.57
C THR A 148 7.41 -15.26 20.34
N THR A 149 7.60 -15.69 19.10
CA THR A 149 7.73 -17.10 18.73
C THR A 149 9.14 -17.46 18.24
N PRO A 150 9.54 -18.74 18.33
CA PRO A 150 10.79 -19.22 17.73
C PRO A 150 10.84 -18.96 16.20
N ALA A 151 9.72 -19.15 15.48
CA ALA A 151 9.63 -18.90 14.05
C ALA A 151 9.89 -17.42 13.69
N GLU A 152 9.35 -16.47 14.45
CA GLU A 152 9.62 -15.04 14.26
C GLU A 152 11.10 -14.68 14.50
N LYS A 153 11.75 -15.35 15.46
CA LYS A 153 13.19 -15.16 15.69
C LYS A 153 14.03 -15.73 14.55
N GLU A 154 13.66 -16.88 14.03
CA GLU A 154 14.33 -17.51 12.90
C GLU A 154 14.17 -16.68 11.61
N THR A 155 12.95 -16.25 11.32
CA THR A 155 12.65 -15.33 10.20
C THR A 155 13.51 -14.06 10.31
N ALA A 156 13.55 -13.43 11.46
CA ALA A 156 14.35 -12.23 11.68
C ALA A 156 15.86 -12.49 11.53
N ARG A 157 16.34 -13.65 11.98
CA ARG A 157 17.75 -14.05 11.82
C ARG A 157 18.08 -14.18 10.33
N PHE A 158 17.25 -14.87 9.56
CA PHE A 158 17.44 -15.03 8.12
C PHE A 158 17.45 -13.66 7.41
N LEU A 159 16.46 -12.82 7.64
CA LEU A 159 16.34 -11.51 6.99
C LEU A 159 17.51 -10.58 7.34
N ASN A 160 17.98 -10.58 8.59
CA ASN A 160 19.13 -9.78 9.01
C ASN A 160 20.44 -10.22 8.33
N GLN A 161 20.59 -11.49 8.00
CA GLN A 161 21.73 -11.99 7.24
C GLN A 161 21.72 -11.44 5.77
N GLN A 162 20.53 -11.08 5.27
CA GLN A 162 20.31 -10.53 3.93
C GLN A 162 20.22 -9.00 3.91
N ALA A 163 20.66 -8.32 4.97
CA ALA A 163 20.37 -6.90 5.26
C ALA A 163 20.60 -5.89 4.12
N ARG A 164 21.51 -6.15 3.21
CA ARG A 164 21.75 -5.28 2.03
C ARG A 164 21.59 -6.02 0.70
N GLY A 165 21.19 -7.30 0.78
CA GLY A 165 21.24 -8.19 -0.35
C GLY A 165 19.89 -8.56 -0.89
N GLN A 166 19.98 -9.45 -1.77
CA GLN A 166 18.96 -10.23 -2.39
C GLN A 166 19.19 -11.70 -2.02
N TRP A 167 18.14 -12.41 -1.94
CA TRP A 167 18.22 -13.87 -1.84
C TRP A 167 17.80 -14.47 -3.20
N LEU A 168 18.69 -15.21 -3.82
CA LEU A 168 18.51 -15.68 -5.21
C LEU A 168 17.83 -17.05 -5.31
N GLU A 169 17.74 -17.77 -4.20
CA GLU A 169 17.07 -19.06 -4.08
C GLU A 169 15.62 -18.87 -3.54
N PRO A 170 14.76 -19.89 -3.58
CA PRO A 170 13.48 -19.85 -2.87
C PRO A 170 13.71 -19.53 -1.39
N SER A 171 12.93 -18.60 -0.85
CA SER A 171 13.04 -18.25 0.56
C SER A 171 12.79 -19.48 1.44
N PRO A 172 13.63 -19.72 2.47
CA PRO A 172 13.38 -20.78 3.44
C PRO A 172 12.24 -20.44 4.42
N ILE A 173 11.77 -19.17 4.44
CA ILE A 173 10.64 -18.75 5.27
C ILE A 173 9.37 -19.31 4.63
N SER A 174 8.58 -20.09 5.38
CA SER A 174 7.32 -20.64 4.89
C SER A 174 6.31 -19.52 4.57
N LEU A 175 5.32 -19.83 3.74
CA LEU A 175 4.27 -18.89 3.36
C LEU A 175 3.53 -18.33 4.58
N GLU A 176 3.29 -19.14 5.61
CA GLU A 176 2.62 -18.76 6.84
C GLU A 176 3.43 -17.76 7.66
N GLU A 177 4.75 -17.83 7.59
CA GLU A 177 5.69 -16.96 8.32
C GLU A 177 6.13 -15.74 7.49
N GLN A 178 5.80 -15.67 6.19
CA GLN A 178 6.02 -14.46 5.39
C GLN A 178 5.25 -13.28 6.00
N HIS A 179 5.89 -12.10 6.06
CA HIS A 179 5.28 -10.91 6.68
C HIS A 179 3.90 -10.57 6.10
N PRO A 180 3.68 -10.57 4.76
CA PRO A 180 2.34 -10.27 4.23
C PRO A 180 1.25 -11.18 4.78
N THR A 181 1.53 -12.47 4.94
CA THR A 181 0.59 -13.44 5.51
C THR A 181 0.30 -13.15 6.99
N LYS A 182 1.34 -12.92 7.79
CA LYS A 182 1.19 -12.63 9.23
C LYS A 182 0.48 -11.31 9.48
N ILE A 183 0.84 -10.27 8.74
CA ILE A 183 0.22 -8.95 8.84
C ILE A 183 -1.28 -9.03 8.58
N VAL A 184 -1.71 -9.73 7.52
CA VAL A 184 -3.14 -9.91 7.22
C VAL A 184 -3.84 -10.76 8.26
N ASN A 185 -3.20 -11.82 8.80
CA ASN A 185 -3.76 -12.60 9.90
C ASN A 185 -4.05 -11.74 11.13
N GLU A 186 -3.10 -10.91 11.53
CA GLU A 186 -3.24 -10.03 12.70
C GLU A 186 -4.26 -8.91 12.46
N ALA A 187 -4.27 -8.32 11.26
CA ALA A 187 -5.26 -7.32 10.88
C ALA A 187 -6.68 -7.88 10.94
N LEU A 188 -6.93 -9.05 10.36
CA LEU A 188 -8.23 -9.73 10.40
C LEU A 188 -8.64 -10.11 11.83
N ALA A 189 -7.70 -10.59 12.64
CA ALA A 189 -7.97 -10.93 14.04
C ALA A 189 -8.39 -9.68 14.85
N TRP A 190 -7.75 -8.54 14.61
CA TRP A 190 -8.11 -7.28 15.26
C TRP A 190 -9.45 -6.73 14.73
N ILE A 191 -9.66 -6.70 13.41
CA ILE A 191 -10.91 -6.23 12.78
C ILE A 191 -12.11 -7.02 13.30
N LYS A 192 -11.98 -8.34 13.45
CA LYS A 192 -13.06 -9.20 13.98
C LYS A 192 -13.54 -8.80 15.37
N GLN A 193 -12.73 -8.09 16.14
CA GLN A 193 -13.08 -7.60 17.48
C GLN A 193 -13.86 -6.28 17.43
N GLN A 194 -13.84 -5.56 16.30
CA GLN A 194 -14.48 -4.26 16.15
C GLN A 194 -15.94 -4.46 15.70
N LYS A 195 -16.87 -4.57 16.66
CA LYS A 195 -18.29 -4.87 16.38
C LYS A 195 -19.17 -3.61 16.33
N GLU A 196 -18.88 -2.62 17.17
CA GLU A 196 -19.80 -1.50 17.42
C GLU A 196 -19.20 -0.14 17.03
N ASN A 197 -17.87 -0.02 16.98
CA ASN A 197 -17.21 1.22 16.65
C ASN A 197 -16.70 1.20 15.20
N PRO A 198 -16.75 2.34 14.50
CA PRO A 198 -16.01 2.47 13.27
C PRO A 198 -14.52 2.30 13.55
N PHE A 199 -13.78 1.72 12.62
CA PHE A 199 -12.36 1.49 12.79
C PHE A 199 -11.54 2.04 11.61
N PHE A 200 -10.31 2.39 11.95
CA PHE A 200 -9.23 2.66 11.01
C PHE A 200 -8.13 1.63 11.24
N VAL A 201 -7.73 0.94 10.20
CA VAL A 201 -6.55 0.07 10.24
C VAL A 201 -5.58 0.41 9.10
N TRP A 202 -4.33 0.65 9.49
CA TRP A 202 -3.22 0.76 8.55
C TRP A 202 -2.53 -0.60 8.43
N VAL A 203 -2.82 -1.32 7.35
CA VAL A 203 -2.16 -2.56 6.96
C VAL A 203 -0.97 -2.19 6.09
N SER A 204 0.22 -2.24 6.66
CA SER A 204 1.43 -1.68 6.04
C SER A 204 2.49 -2.77 5.85
N PHE A 205 2.62 -3.25 4.60
CA PHE A 205 3.59 -4.27 4.25
C PHE A 205 5.00 -3.66 4.15
N PRO A 206 6.04 -4.27 4.76
CA PRO A 206 7.43 -3.91 4.50
C PRO A 206 7.90 -4.27 3.09
N GLU A 207 7.25 -5.24 2.43
CA GLU A 207 7.52 -5.67 1.06
C GLU A 207 6.79 -4.77 0.04
N PRO A 208 7.25 -4.74 -1.21
CA PRO A 208 8.37 -5.46 -1.83
C PRO A 208 9.75 -4.79 -1.65
N HIS A 209 9.96 -3.96 -0.61
CA HIS A 209 11.27 -3.44 -0.26
C HIS A 209 12.28 -4.59 -0.02
N ASN A 210 13.54 -4.38 -0.33
CA ASN A 210 14.58 -5.39 -0.06
C ASN A 210 14.66 -5.78 1.45
N PRO A 211 15.10 -7.01 1.78
CA PRO A 211 15.74 -7.99 0.91
C PRO A 211 14.75 -8.61 -0.08
N TYR A 212 15.17 -8.72 -1.36
CA TYR A 212 14.33 -9.28 -2.41
C TYR A 212 14.31 -10.81 -2.31
N GLN A 213 13.43 -11.32 -1.45
CA GLN A 213 13.25 -12.74 -1.18
C GLN A 213 11.77 -13.11 -1.25
N VAL A 214 11.45 -14.27 -1.78
CA VAL A 214 10.09 -14.79 -1.81
C VAL A 214 10.09 -16.31 -1.77
N CYS A 215 9.11 -16.89 -1.09
CA CYS A 215 8.95 -18.35 -1.00
C CYS A 215 8.21 -18.92 -2.22
N GLU A 216 8.21 -20.25 -2.34
CA GLU A 216 7.30 -20.94 -3.26
C GLU A 216 5.83 -20.72 -2.82
N PRO A 217 4.87 -20.67 -3.77
CA PRO A 217 5.06 -20.85 -5.22
C PRO A 217 5.47 -19.55 -5.97
N TYR A 218 5.59 -18.44 -5.30
CA TYR A 218 5.81 -17.10 -5.90
C TYR A 218 7.20 -16.94 -6.51
N TYR A 219 8.19 -17.70 -6.00
CA TYR A 219 9.54 -17.72 -6.56
C TYR A 219 9.56 -18.33 -7.98
N SER A 220 8.91 -19.48 -8.18
CA SER A 220 8.85 -20.16 -9.47
C SER A 220 7.81 -19.58 -10.43
N MET A 221 6.87 -18.78 -9.91
CA MET A 221 5.80 -18.17 -10.71
C MET A 221 6.33 -17.24 -11.79
N PHE A 222 7.44 -16.56 -11.53
CA PHE A 222 8.07 -15.61 -12.45
C PHE A 222 9.48 -16.05 -12.83
N SER A 223 9.62 -16.54 -14.07
CA SER A 223 10.94 -16.90 -14.62
C SER A 223 11.70 -15.63 -15.02
N PRO A 224 12.98 -15.48 -14.64
CA PRO A 224 13.84 -14.41 -15.08
C PRO A 224 13.89 -14.18 -16.59
N ASP A 225 13.85 -15.29 -17.36
CA ASP A 225 13.95 -15.27 -18.83
C ASP A 225 12.67 -14.73 -19.51
N LYS A 226 11.56 -14.68 -18.79
CA LYS A 226 10.27 -14.17 -19.31
C LYS A 226 10.00 -12.71 -18.92
N LEU A 227 10.92 -12.07 -18.19
CA LEU A 227 10.74 -10.68 -17.81
C LEU A 227 10.88 -9.75 -19.01
N PRO A 228 10.05 -8.69 -19.09
CA PRO A 228 10.17 -7.72 -20.16
C PRO A 228 11.52 -7.00 -20.09
N VAL A 229 12.03 -6.60 -21.26
CA VAL A 229 13.24 -5.82 -21.38
C VAL A 229 13.05 -4.44 -20.71
N LEU A 230 14.06 -3.99 -19.99
CA LEU A 230 14.07 -2.66 -19.38
C LEU A 230 14.13 -1.56 -20.43
N LYS A 231 13.45 -0.45 -20.18
CA LYS A 231 13.43 0.71 -21.08
C LYS A 231 14.76 1.48 -21.08
N THR A 232 15.51 1.37 -19.99
CA THR A 232 16.81 2.04 -19.79
C THR A 232 17.87 1.06 -19.33
N SER A 233 19.12 1.44 -19.52
CA SER A 233 20.29 0.64 -19.16
C SER A 233 21.31 1.48 -18.39
N ARG A 234 22.38 0.86 -17.90
CA ARG A 234 23.51 1.54 -17.25
C ARG A 234 24.12 2.64 -18.12
N LYS A 235 24.11 2.48 -19.44
CA LYS A 235 24.64 3.49 -20.39
C LYS A 235 23.85 4.80 -20.36
N ASP A 236 22.57 4.74 -20.01
CA ASP A 236 21.70 5.91 -19.93
C ASP A 236 22.00 6.79 -18.72
N LEU A 237 22.75 6.31 -17.74
CA LEU A 237 23.25 7.13 -16.62
C LEU A 237 24.09 8.32 -17.07
N ALA A 238 24.77 8.23 -18.20
CA ALA A 238 25.54 9.35 -18.75
C ALA A 238 24.69 10.60 -19.02
N LYS A 239 23.37 10.43 -19.22
CA LYS A 239 22.39 11.51 -19.42
C LYS A 239 21.85 12.08 -18.12
N LYS A 240 22.22 11.49 -16.96
CA LYS A 240 21.78 11.89 -15.63
C LYS A 240 22.88 12.68 -14.92
N GLY A 241 22.54 13.41 -13.89
CA GLY A 241 23.51 14.18 -13.10
C GLY A 241 24.44 13.30 -12.24
N GLU A 242 25.45 13.94 -11.66
CA GLU A 242 26.51 13.34 -10.82
C GLU A 242 25.98 12.41 -9.71
N LYS A 243 24.89 12.80 -9.06
CA LYS A 243 24.26 12.02 -7.98
C LYS A 243 23.84 10.60 -8.42
N TYR A 244 23.43 10.43 -9.69
CA TYR A 244 23.10 9.11 -10.22
C TYR A 244 24.35 8.26 -10.44
N ARG A 245 25.47 8.90 -10.83
CA ARG A 245 26.77 8.23 -10.96
C ARG A 245 27.27 7.75 -9.60
N ILE A 246 27.15 8.59 -8.57
CA ILE A 246 27.52 8.22 -7.19
C ILE A 246 26.62 7.07 -6.69
N LEU A 247 25.30 7.16 -6.89
CA LEU A 247 24.39 6.08 -6.53
C LEU A 247 24.78 4.76 -7.20
N ALA A 248 25.12 4.80 -8.50
CA ALA A 248 25.55 3.62 -9.22
C ALA A 248 26.84 3.01 -8.65
N GLN A 249 27.79 3.82 -8.25
CA GLN A 249 29.03 3.35 -7.59
C GLN A 249 28.76 2.71 -6.22
N LEU A 250 27.81 3.27 -5.45
CA LEU A 250 27.38 2.70 -4.16
C LEU A 250 26.67 1.35 -4.37
N GLU A 251 25.82 1.25 -5.40
CA GLU A 251 25.16 -0.02 -5.76
C GLU A 251 26.18 -1.08 -6.17
N ASP A 252 27.15 -0.74 -7.02
CA ASP A 252 28.21 -1.66 -7.44
C ASP A 252 29.05 -2.14 -6.25
N ALA A 253 29.35 -1.24 -5.32
CA ALA A 253 30.10 -1.60 -4.10
C ALA A 253 29.30 -2.50 -3.15
N SER A 254 27.97 -2.30 -3.08
CA SER A 254 27.08 -3.09 -2.20
C SER A 254 26.60 -4.40 -2.82
N CYS A 255 26.55 -4.48 -4.14
CA CYS A 255 26.08 -5.62 -4.93
C CYS A 255 27.02 -5.88 -6.11
N PRO A 256 28.22 -6.47 -5.89
CA PRO A 256 29.24 -6.62 -6.94
C PRO A 256 28.78 -7.42 -8.17
N ASN A 257 27.82 -8.33 -8.00
CA ASN A 257 27.28 -9.18 -9.07
C ASN A 257 25.92 -8.69 -9.59
N LEU A 258 25.58 -7.42 -9.33
CA LEU A 258 24.22 -6.90 -9.60
C LEU A 258 23.74 -7.18 -11.03
N GLU A 259 24.59 -6.99 -12.04
CA GLU A 259 24.20 -7.22 -13.45
C GLU A 259 23.80 -8.67 -13.71
N GLN A 260 24.53 -9.63 -13.14
CA GLN A 260 24.24 -11.06 -13.25
C GLN A 260 22.97 -11.44 -12.47
N ASP A 261 22.80 -10.90 -11.27
CA ASP A 261 21.73 -11.24 -10.34
C ASP A 261 20.40 -10.53 -10.65
N LEU A 262 20.47 -9.42 -11.39
CA LEU A 262 19.34 -8.53 -11.63
C LEU A 262 18.11 -9.23 -12.21
N PRO A 263 18.17 -10.17 -13.16
CA PRO A 263 16.98 -10.87 -13.64
C PRO A 263 16.24 -11.62 -12.52
N ARG A 264 16.95 -12.29 -11.61
CA ARG A 264 16.35 -12.98 -10.46
C ARG A 264 15.82 -12.01 -9.42
N ILE A 265 16.54 -10.94 -9.12
CA ILE A 265 16.08 -9.85 -8.23
C ILE A 265 14.74 -9.29 -8.71
N ARG A 266 14.64 -9.01 -10.02
CA ARG A 266 13.41 -8.50 -10.64
C ARG A 266 12.27 -9.48 -10.55
N ALA A 267 12.54 -10.78 -10.76
CA ALA A 267 11.54 -11.84 -10.65
C ALA A 267 11.05 -11.98 -9.19
N ASN A 268 11.96 -11.97 -8.22
CA ASN A 268 11.61 -12.03 -6.80
C ASN A 268 10.77 -10.82 -6.37
N TYR A 269 11.12 -9.63 -6.82
CA TYR A 269 10.36 -8.42 -6.53
C TYR A 269 8.89 -8.51 -6.98
N ILE A 270 8.63 -8.97 -8.21
CA ILE A 270 7.24 -9.16 -8.67
C ILE A 270 6.57 -10.36 -8.01
N GLY A 271 7.33 -11.38 -7.61
CA GLY A 271 6.84 -12.48 -6.78
C GLY A 271 6.36 -12.01 -5.40
N MET A 272 7.11 -11.10 -4.76
CA MET A 272 6.70 -10.47 -3.50
C MET A 272 5.40 -9.65 -3.68
N ILE A 273 5.29 -8.89 -4.77
CA ILE A 273 4.06 -8.13 -5.08
C ILE A 273 2.88 -9.10 -5.29
N ARG A 274 3.08 -10.22 -5.98
CA ARG A 274 2.03 -11.22 -6.18
C ARG A 274 1.59 -11.85 -4.86
N LEU A 275 2.50 -12.18 -3.98
CA LEU A 275 2.15 -12.64 -2.63
C LEU A 275 1.30 -11.61 -1.90
N ILE A 276 1.66 -10.33 -1.97
CA ILE A 276 0.88 -9.25 -1.36
C ILE A 276 -0.52 -9.14 -1.99
N ASP A 277 -0.64 -9.25 -3.32
CA ASP A 277 -1.93 -9.22 -4.02
C ASP A 277 -2.88 -10.31 -3.53
N ASP A 278 -2.36 -11.55 -3.35
CA ASP A 278 -3.14 -12.65 -2.80
C ASP A 278 -3.54 -12.41 -1.33
N GLN A 279 -2.71 -11.73 -0.53
CA GLN A 279 -3.06 -11.35 0.84
C GLN A 279 -4.08 -10.20 0.90
N ILE A 280 -4.00 -9.23 -0.01
CA ILE A 280 -5.01 -8.17 -0.17
C ILE A 280 -6.36 -8.79 -0.55
N LYS A 281 -6.35 -9.74 -1.49
CA LYS A 281 -7.54 -10.52 -1.84
C LYS A 281 -8.16 -11.16 -0.60
N ARG A 282 -7.37 -11.88 0.19
CA ARG A 282 -7.84 -12.56 1.40
C ARG A 282 -8.42 -11.59 2.42
N LEU A 283 -7.80 -10.42 2.61
CA LEU A 283 -8.29 -9.38 3.51
C LEU A 283 -9.66 -8.85 3.05
N ILE A 284 -9.77 -8.41 1.81
CA ILE A 284 -10.99 -7.81 1.27
C ILE A 284 -12.13 -8.84 1.18
N GLU A 285 -11.85 -10.07 0.73
CA GLU A 285 -12.86 -11.14 0.67
C GLU A 285 -13.38 -11.53 2.07
N SER A 286 -12.53 -11.47 3.10
CA SER A 286 -12.96 -11.69 4.49
C SER A 286 -13.93 -10.61 4.97
N LEU A 287 -13.71 -9.34 4.59
CA LEU A 287 -14.63 -8.27 4.92
C LEU A 287 -15.94 -8.36 4.10
N LYS A 288 -15.87 -8.83 2.85
CA LYS A 288 -17.07 -9.15 2.06
C LYS A 288 -17.89 -10.25 2.72
N ALA A 289 -17.25 -11.34 3.12
CA ALA A 289 -17.89 -12.47 3.76
C ALA A 289 -18.54 -12.13 5.13
N SER A 290 -17.97 -11.16 5.85
CA SER A 290 -18.53 -10.66 7.12
C SER A 290 -19.56 -9.53 6.95
N GLY A 291 -19.89 -9.13 5.72
CA GLY A 291 -20.83 -8.03 5.43
C GLY A 291 -20.31 -6.63 5.75
N GLN A 292 -19.01 -6.47 5.97
CA GLN A 292 -18.39 -5.18 6.32
C GLN A 292 -17.89 -4.38 5.11
N TYR A 293 -17.80 -5.00 3.93
CA TYR A 293 -17.22 -4.37 2.73
C TYR A 293 -17.95 -3.09 2.33
N GLU A 294 -19.27 -3.11 2.28
CA GLU A 294 -20.12 -1.99 1.84
C GLU A 294 -20.04 -0.79 2.80
N ASN A 295 -19.64 -1.01 4.05
CA ASN A 295 -19.40 0.03 5.05
C ASN A 295 -17.91 0.31 5.28
N THR A 296 -17.04 -0.06 4.37
CA THR A 296 -15.57 0.11 4.52
C THR A 296 -15.00 0.83 3.30
N ILE A 297 -14.24 1.90 3.53
CA ILE A 297 -13.39 2.54 2.52
C ILE A 297 -12.07 1.78 2.49
N PHE A 298 -11.69 1.30 1.31
CA PHE A 298 -10.38 0.70 1.05
C PHE A 298 -9.55 1.64 0.18
N VAL A 299 -8.29 1.79 0.52
CA VAL A 299 -7.29 2.34 -0.38
C VAL A 299 -6.07 1.43 -0.43
N VAL A 300 -5.65 1.03 -1.63
CA VAL A 300 -4.44 0.26 -1.89
C VAL A 300 -3.44 1.18 -2.56
N LEU A 301 -2.28 1.38 -1.95
CA LEU A 301 -1.25 2.27 -2.45
C LEU A 301 0.16 1.82 -2.03
N SER A 302 1.19 2.51 -2.55
CA SER A 302 2.57 2.41 -2.05
C SER A 302 3.06 3.75 -1.52
N ASP A 303 4.11 3.73 -0.68
CA ASP A 303 4.76 4.96 -0.21
C ASP A 303 5.69 5.58 -1.26
N HIS A 304 6.36 4.78 -2.09
CA HIS A 304 7.16 5.16 -3.26
C HIS A 304 7.44 3.93 -4.13
N GLY A 305 8.13 4.10 -5.26
CA GLY A 305 8.53 3.01 -6.16
C GLY A 305 9.97 2.53 -5.95
N ASP A 306 10.47 1.80 -6.98
CA ASP A 306 11.78 1.13 -7.04
C ASP A 306 12.36 1.30 -8.45
N TYR A 307 13.68 1.34 -8.59
CA TYR A 307 14.31 1.33 -9.92
C TYR A 307 14.10 0.01 -10.66
N TRP A 308 14.06 -1.11 -9.97
CA TRP A 308 13.81 -2.44 -10.52
C TRP A 308 14.67 -2.76 -11.76
N GLY A 309 15.91 -2.27 -11.76
CA GLY A 309 16.86 -2.44 -12.84
C GLY A 309 16.94 -1.29 -13.84
N GLU A 310 16.03 -0.31 -13.81
CA GLU A 310 16.14 0.87 -14.66
C GLU A 310 17.45 1.61 -14.37
N TYR A 311 18.14 2.02 -15.41
CA TYR A 311 19.49 2.59 -15.35
C TYR A 311 20.55 1.65 -14.73
N GLY A 312 20.30 0.34 -14.65
CA GLY A 312 21.11 -0.62 -13.92
C GLY A 312 21.10 -0.41 -12.41
N LEU A 313 20.06 0.21 -11.87
CA LEU A 313 19.88 0.49 -10.45
C LEU A 313 18.76 -0.38 -9.87
N ILE A 314 18.83 -0.64 -8.56
CA ILE A 314 17.77 -1.24 -7.76
C ILE A 314 17.42 -0.33 -6.59
N ARG A 315 16.37 -0.64 -5.83
CA ARG A 315 15.96 0.14 -4.66
C ARG A 315 15.53 1.57 -5.05
N LYS A 316 15.77 2.51 -4.15
CA LYS A 316 15.53 3.94 -4.33
C LYS A 316 16.83 4.73 -4.20
N GLY A 317 16.78 6.04 -4.29
CA GLY A 317 17.95 6.88 -4.08
C GLY A 317 17.82 8.22 -4.79
N ALA A 318 18.84 8.62 -5.53
CA ALA A 318 18.88 9.92 -6.16
C ALA A 318 17.78 10.11 -7.22
N GLY A 319 17.11 11.25 -7.19
CA GLY A 319 16.26 11.73 -8.27
C GLY A 319 14.78 11.51 -8.10
N LEU A 320 14.03 12.06 -9.07
CA LEU A 320 12.58 12.03 -9.16
C LEU A 320 12.18 11.26 -10.43
N SER A 321 12.66 10.02 -10.55
CA SER A 321 12.24 9.14 -11.65
C SER A 321 10.78 8.74 -11.48
N GLU A 322 10.04 8.60 -12.58
CA GLU A 322 8.67 8.05 -12.58
C GLU A 322 8.61 6.68 -11.87
N SER A 323 9.63 5.85 -12.04
CA SER A 323 9.73 4.55 -11.36
C SER A 323 9.79 4.65 -9.83
N LEU A 324 10.18 5.80 -9.29
CA LEU A 324 10.25 6.06 -7.85
C LEU A 324 9.08 6.91 -7.34
N ALA A 325 8.67 7.89 -8.13
CA ALA A 325 7.72 8.92 -7.69
C ALA A 325 6.26 8.49 -7.91
N ARG A 326 5.95 7.79 -9.01
CA ARG A 326 4.60 7.33 -9.32
C ARG A 326 4.30 6.05 -8.56
N ILE A 327 3.15 6.04 -7.89
CA ILE A 327 2.70 4.94 -7.01
C ILE A 327 1.38 4.36 -7.50
N PRO A 328 1.09 3.07 -7.25
CA PRO A 328 -0.25 2.55 -7.43
C PRO A 328 -1.20 3.23 -6.44
N MET A 329 -2.44 3.53 -6.88
CA MET A 329 -3.49 4.02 -6.00
C MET A 329 -4.86 3.55 -6.50
N VAL A 330 -5.51 2.68 -5.72
CA VAL A 330 -6.84 2.11 -5.99
C VAL A 330 -7.74 2.35 -4.79
N TRP A 331 -8.95 2.89 -5.01
CA TRP A 331 -9.96 3.11 -4.00
C TRP A 331 -11.17 2.23 -4.25
N ALA A 332 -11.74 1.62 -3.22
CA ALA A 332 -12.90 0.72 -3.33
C ALA A 332 -13.80 0.79 -2.08
N GLY A 333 -15.01 0.26 -2.20
CA GLY A 333 -15.95 0.07 -1.10
C GLY A 333 -16.92 1.24 -0.91
N TYR A 334 -17.12 1.66 0.35
CA TYR A 334 -18.17 2.61 0.77
C TYR A 334 -18.27 3.85 -0.10
N HIS A 335 -19.42 3.99 -0.79
CA HIS A 335 -19.74 5.11 -1.69
C HIS A 335 -18.76 5.37 -2.85
N ILE A 336 -17.76 4.53 -3.06
CA ILE A 336 -16.86 4.65 -4.21
C ILE A 336 -17.65 4.30 -5.48
N LYS A 337 -17.68 5.23 -6.44
CA LYS A 337 -18.39 5.05 -7.70
C LYS A 337 -17.50 4.31 -8.70
N ASN A 338 -18.03 3.23 -9.26
CA ASN A 338 -17.33 2.50 -10.31
C ASN A 338 -17.00 3.43 -11.50
N GLN A 339 -15.73 3.47 -11.86
CA GLN A 339 -15.21 4.20 -13.02
C GLN A 339 -14.15 3.32 -13.70
N PRO A 340 -14.53 2.57 -14.74
CA PRO A 340 -13.65 1.57 -15.36
C PRO A 340 -12.40 2.15 -16.03
N ALA A 341 -12.45 3.41 -16.45
CA ALA A 341 -11.28 4.12 -16.97
C ALA A 341 -10.46 4.73 -15.84
N PRO A 342 -9.11 4.76 -15.97
CA PRO A 342 -8.30 5.43 -14.95
C PRO A 342 -8.67 6.90 -14.82
N MET A 343 -8.69 7.40 -13.57
CA MET A 343 -8.81 8.84 -13.33
C MET A 343 -7.52 9.54 -13.76
N ASP A 344 -7.64 10.51 -14.65
CA ASP A 344 -6.51 11.27 -15.23
C ASP A 344 -6.13 12.51 -14.41
N SER A 345 -6.47 12.52 -13.14
CA SER A 345 -6.14 13.57 -12.19
C SER A 345 -4.80 13.29 -11.49
N HIS A 346 -3.97 14.31 -11.33
CA HIS A 346 -2.75 14.20 -10.54
C HIS A 346 -3.09 14.24 -9.06
N VAL A 347 -2.86 13.13 -8.36
CA VAL A 347 -3.16 12.97 -6.94
C VAL A 347 -1.92 12.59 -6.15
N SER A 348 -1.95 12.87 -4.86
CA SER A 348 -0.82 12.71 -3.96
C SER A 348 -1.17 11.81 -2.77
N ILE A 349 -0.17 11.17 -2.21
CA ILE A 349 -0.31 10.48 -0.90
C ILE A 349 -0.75 11.46 0.21
N ALA A 350 -0.41 12.76 0.10
CA ALA A 350 -0.86 13.78 1.05
C ALA A 350 -2.38 14.08 0.97
N ASP A 351 -3.04 13.68 -0.13
CA ASP A 351 -4.47 13.87 -0.33
C ASP A 351 -5.32 12.89 0.50
N LEU A 352 -4.72 11.83 1.08
CA LEU A 352 -5.46 10.83 1.86
C LEU A 352 -6.11 11.45 3.11
N PHE A 353 -5.37 12.22 3.89
CA PHE A 353 -5.90 12.80 5.12
C PHE A 353 -7.14 13.69 4.88
N PRO A 354 -7.10 14.73 4.03
CA PRO A 354 -8.30 15.53 3.77
C PRO A 354 -9.43 14.72 3.10
N THR A 355 -9.12 13.66 2.35
CA THR A 355 -10.11 12.76 1.78
C THR A 355 -10.87 11.99 2.87
N PHE A 356 -10.16 11.44 3.85
CA PHE A 356 -10.81 10.74 4.96
C PHE A 356 -11.61 11.70 5.84
N CYS A 357 -11.12 12.93 6.12
CA CYS A 357 -11.91 13.96 6.79
C CYS A 357 -13.25 14.18 6.07
N SER A 358 -13.21 14.40 4.75
CA SER A 358 -14.43 14.59 3.95
C SER A 358 -15.36 13.38 3.96
N ALA A 359 -14.78 12.16 3.92
CA ALA A 359 -15.55 10.92 3.91
C ALA A 359 -16.33 10.67 5.21
N ILE A 360 -15.77 11.09 6.35
CA ILE A 360 -16.40 10.93 7.68
C ILE A 360 -17.17 12.16 8.15
N GLY A 361 -17.20 13.24 7.33
CA GLY A 361 -17.85 14.50 7.68
C GLY A 361 -17.11 15.32 8.74
N ALA A 362 -15.79 15.12 8.89
CA ALA A 362 -14.95 15.89 9.79
C ALA A 362 -14.38 17.14 9.08
N GLU A 363 -14.10 18.17 9.87
CA GLU A 363 -13.38 19.35 9.37
C GLU A 363 -11.94 19.00 8.98
N ILE A 364 -11.46 19.56 7.88
CA ILE A 364 -10.06 19.46 7.46
C ILE A 364 -9.25 20.48 8.25
N PRO A 365 -8.27 20.07 9.07
CA PRO A 365 -7.51 21.00 9.90
C PRO A 365 -6.75 22.04 9.08
N ALA A 366 -6.60 23.24 9.64
CA ALA A 366 -5.84 24.30 9.02
C ALA A 366 -4.37 23.89 8.74
N GLY A 367 -3.83 24.34 7.61
CA GLY A 367 -2.46 24.03 7.19
C GLY A 367 -2.27 22.67 6.52
N VAL A 368 -3.34 21.89 6.32
CA VAL A 368 -3.33 20.73 5.41
C VAL A 368 -3.13 21.25 3.98
N GLN A 369 -2.21 20.66 3.25
CA GLN A 369 -1.83 21.05 1.90
C GLN A 369 -2.34 20.06 0.82
N GLY A 370 -2.69 18.84 1.24
CA GLY A 370 -3.38 17.86 0.41
C GLY A 370 -4.81 18.31 0.09
N ARG A 371 -5.39 17.71 -0.95
CA ARG A 371 -6.72 18.03 -1.46
C ARG A 371 -7.64 16.83 -1.26
N SER A 372 -8.92 17.07 -0.94
CA SER A 372 -9.86 15.96 -0.80
C SER A 372 -10.22 15.34 -2.16
N LEU A 373 -9.98 14.06 -2.29
CA LEU A 373 -10.40 13.26 -3.45
C LEU A 373 -11.87 12.81 -3.34
N TRP A 374 -12.51 13.02 -2.19
CA TRP A 374 -13.84 12.46 -1.90
C TRP A 374 -14.93 12.83 -2.92
N PRO A 375 -15.00 14.08 -3.44
CA PRO A 375 -15.96 14.41 -4.49
C PRO A 375 -15.77 13.56 -5.75
N MET A 376 -14.53 13.44 -6.25
CA MET A 376 -14.27 12.64 -7.45
C MET A 376 -14.48 11.13 -7.23
N LEU A 377 -14.12 10.61 -6.06
CA LEU A 377 -14.33 9.20 -5.70
C LEU A 377 -15.82 8.83 -5.62
N THR A 378 -16.68 9.79 -5.27
CA THR A 378 -18.13 9.60 -5.16
C THR A 378 -18.91 10.06 -6.39
N GLY A 379 -18.23 10.42 -7.48
CA GLY A 379 -18.84 10.87 -8.74
C GLY A 379 -19.49 12.24 -8.65
N LYS A 380 -19.08 13.09 -7.72
CA LYS A 380 -19.52 14.49 -7.59
C LYS A 380 -18.58 15.42 -8.38
N ALA A 381 -19.07 16.61 -8.68
CA ALA A 381 -18.25 17.66 -9.29
C ALA A 381 -17.07 18.07 -8.39
N TYR A 382 -15.92 18.31 -8.98
CA TYR A 382 -14.69 18.77 -8.33
C TYR A 382 -13.92 19.74 -9.22
N PRO A 383 -13.07 20.61 -8.68
CA PRO A 383 -12.29 21.57 -9.46
C PRO A 383 -11.13 20.87 -10.18
N LYS A 384 -11.35 20.48 -11.44
CA LYS A 384 -10.38 19.68 -12.22
C LYS A 384 -9.03 20.37 -12.37
N GLU A 385 -9.02 21.69 -12.43
CA GLU A 385 -7.81 22.52 -12.58
C GLU A 385 -6.84 22.33 -11.40
N GLU A 386 -7.36 22.13 -10.19
CA GLU A 386 -6.55 21.86 -9.01
C GLU A 386 -5.81 20.53 -9.07
N PHE A 387 -6.30 19.60 -9.92
CA PHE A 387 -5.73 18.27 -10.12
C PHE A 387 -4.99 18.12 -11.46
N SER A 388 -4.66 19.24 -12.11
CA SER A 388 -3.88 19.25 -13.36
C SER A 388 -2.39 19.02 -13.15
N SER A 389 -1.89 19.20 -11.92
CA SER A 389 -0.50 18.99 -11.54
C SER A 389 -0.38 18.61 -10.07
N MET A 390 0.81 18.14 -9.69
CA MET A 390 1.16 17.90 -8.30
C MET A 390 2.66 18.12 -8.07
N VAL A 391 3.07 18.26 -6.81
CA VAL A 391 4.45 18.49 -6.42
C VAL A 391 5.06 17.23 -5.85
N VAL A 392 6.23 16.83 -6.39
CA VAL A 392 7.12 15.84 -5.77
C VAL A 392 8.40 16.55 -5.36
N GLN A 393 8.79 16.38 -4.11
CA GLN A 393 9.99 17.00 -3.55
C GLN A 393 11.15 16.02 -3.55
N GLN A 394 12.36 16.53 -3.72
CA GLN A 394 13.57 15.76 -3.52
C GLN A 394 14.20 16.17 -2.19
N GLY A 395 14.36 15.21 -1.28
CA GLY A 395 15.16 15.38 -0.07
C GLY A 395 16.64 15.13 -0.32
N PHE A 396 17.44 15.45 0.68
CA PHE A 396 18.80 14.91 0.80
C PHE A 396 18.66 13.43 1.26
N GLY A 397 18.10 12.59 0.37
CA GLY A 397 17.88 11.20 0.69
C GLY A 397 19.22 10.49 0.73
N GLY A 398 19.59 10.00 1.88
CA GLY A 398 20.55 8.93 1.96
C GLY A 398 19.96 7.70 1.25
N ALA A 399 20.79 6.95 0.54
CA ALA A 399 20.49 5.57 0.27
C ALA A 399 20.35 4.86 1.63
N ASP A 400 19.26 4.13 1.81
CA ASP A 400 19.11 3.25 2.98
C ASP A 400 20.10 2.11 2.91
#